data_1ef651b5c7cc66b54216e1fd3d225fba
#
_entry.id   1ef651b5c7cc66b54216e1fd3d225fba
#
_cell.length_a   1.000
_cell.length_b   1.000
_cell.length_c   1.000
_cell.angle_alpha   90.00
_cell.angle_beta   90.00
_cell.angle_gamma   90.00
#
_symmetry.space_group_name_H-M   'P 1'
#
loop_
_entity.id
_entity.type
_entity.pdbx_description
1 polymer ?
#
loop_
_entity_poly.entity_id
_entity_poly.type
_entity_poly.pdbx_seq_one_letter_code
_entity_poly.pdbx_strand_id
1 'polypeptide(L)'
;HRFNIILKSRQLGLSTLVAAYAVWQAVFYKEKNILIIATKLAVAQNFIRKVKTYIKSMPKWLLVPVITANNKQQVEFSNGSQIKAVPTSEDAGRSEALSLLIVDEAAFVRNFDELWMGLYPTLSTGGRAILLSTPNGVGGQYHEIYTKAERKENKFNPIKLMWDVHPERGDE
;
A
#
# COMPACT_ATOMS: atom_id res chain seq x y z
N HIS A 1 -0.95 14.11 3.33
CA HIS A 1 0.50 13.91 3.34
C HIS A 1 0.95 13.02 2.17
N ARG A 2 2.18 13.23 1.70
CA ARG A 2 2.75 12.45 0.58
C ARG A 2 3.24 11.08 1.05
N PHE A 3 3.85 11.02 2.22
CA PHE A 3 4.34 9.80 2.85
C PHE A 3 3.60 9.57 4.16
N ASN A 4 3.03 8.39 4.34
CA ASN A 4 2.32 8.00 5.55
C ASN A 4 2.90 6.69 6.09
N ILE A 5 3.08 6.62 7.40
CA ILE A 5 3.47 5.40 8.09
C ILE A 5 2.44 5.09 9.17
N ILE A 6 1.85 3.89 9.10
CA ILE A 6 0.68 3.52 9.90
C ILE A 6 1.02 2.34 10.80
N LEU A 7 1.11 2.61 12.10
CA LEU A 7 1.19 1.57 13.12
C LEU A 7 -0.23 1.20 13.55
N LYS A 8 -0.62 -0.04 13.32
CA LYS A 8 -2.00 -0.50 13.52
C LYS A 8 -2.09 -1.75 14.38
N SER A 9 -3.20 -1.92 15.05
CA SER A 9 -3.61 -3.22 15.60
C SER A 9 -4.10 -4.16 14.48
N ARG A 10 -4.17 -5.44 14.79
CA ARG A 10 -4.69 -6.44 13.85
C ARG A 10 -6.17 -6.22 13.57
N GLN A 11 -6.63 -6.63 12.38
CA GLN A 11 -8.04 -6.67 11.98
C GLN A 11 -8.80 -5.33 11.98
N LEU A 12 -8.11 -4.21 11.82
CA LEU A 12 -8.73 -2.88 11.66
C LEU A 12 -9.21 -2.56 10.23
N GLY A 13 -9.13 -3.51 9.29
CA GLY A 13 -9.57 -3.29 7.91
C GLY A 13 -8.66 -2.40 7.06
N LEU A 14 -7.50 -1.97 7.56
CA LEU A 14 -6.61 -1.01 6.87
C LEU A 14 -6.15 -1.50 5.50
N SER A 15 -5.79 -2.78 5.34
CA SER A 15 -5.41 -3.33 4.03
C SER A 15 -6.57 -3.27 3.02
N THR A 16 -7.81 -3.35 3.52
CA THR A 16 -9.03 -3.18 2.71
C THR A 16 -9.21 -1.71 2.30
N LEU A 17 -9.02 -0.78 3.24
CA LEU A 17 -9.10 0.66 2.99
C LEU A 17 -8.05 1.12 1.96
N VAL A 18 -6.79 0.68 2.09
CA VAL A 18 -5.75 1.09 1.14
C VAL A 18 -5.94 0.43 -0.23
N ALA A 19 -6.58 -0.76 -0.32
CA ALA A 19 -6.99 -1.33 -1.58
C ALA A 19 -8.07 -0.48 -2.27
N ALA A 20 -9.06 0.02 -1.52
CA ALA A 20 -10.06 0.96 -2.03
C ALA A 20 -9.43 2.26 -2.53
N TYR A 21 -8.46 2.80 -1.80
CA TYR A 21 -7.71 3.98 -2.19
C TYR A 21 -6.92 3.77 -3.49
N ALA A 22 -6.28 2.60 -3.65
CA ALA A 22 -5.60 2.23 -4.88
C ALA A 22 -6.56 2.18 -6.07
N VAL A 23 -7.74 1.56 -5.90
CA VAL A 23 -8.79 1.51 -6.93
C VAL A 23 -9.27 2.92 -7.28
N TRP A 24 -9.54 3.76 -6.28
CA TRP A 24 -9.94 5.14 -6.50
C TRP A 24 -8.92 5.90 -7.34
N GLN A 25 -7.63 5.79 -7.03
CA GLN A 25 -6.59 6.43 -7.83
C GLN A 25 -6.53 5.88 -9.26
N ALA A 26 -6.58 4.57 -9.45
CA ALA A 26 -6.46 3.95 -10.76
C ALA A 26 -7.68 4.24 -11.68
N VAL A 27 -8.86 4.33 -11.11
CA VAL A 27 -10.10 4.55 -11.88
C VAL A 27 -10.32 6.03 -12.22
N PHE A 28 -10.08 6.92 -11.27
CA PHE A 28 -10.42 8.35 -11.43
C PHE A 28 -9.27 9.23 -11.92
N TYR A 29 -8.05 8.70 -11.97
CA TYR A 29 -6.89 9.42 -12.49
C TYR A 29 -6.21 8.59 -13.59
N LYS A 30 -5.67 9.27 -14.59
CA LYS A 30 -4.96 8.64 -15.70
C LYS A 30 -3.51 8.32 -15.32
N GLU A 31 -2.95 7.28 -15.97
CA GLU A 31 -1.53 6.95 -15.92
C GLU A 31 -0.98 6.76 -14.48
N LYS A 32 -1.79 6.17 -13.60
CA LYS A 32 -1.37 5.84 -12.24
C LYS A 32 -0.72 4.47 -12.18
N ASN A 33 0.56 4.46 -11.85
CA ASN A 33 1.31 3.23 -11.60
C ASN A 33 1.34 2.96 -10.09
N ILE A 34 0.59 1.94 -9.63
CA ILE A 34 0.39 1.61 -8.23
C ILE A 34 1.02 0.26 -7.95
N LEU A 35 2.00 0.25 -7.04
CA LEU A 35 2.68 -0.95 -6.59
C LEU A 35 2.32 -1.26 -5.14
N ILE A 36 1.93 -2.51 -4.91
CA ILE A 36 1.65 -3.06 -3.58
C ILE A 36 2.68 -4.14 -3.30
N ILE A 37 3.38 -4.02 -2.19
CA ILE A 37 4.36 -5.00 -1.72
C ILE A 37 3.81 -5.68 -0.48
N ALA A 38 3.84 -7.01 -0.49
CA ALA A 38 3.43 -7.85 0.62
C ALA A 38 4.52 -8.86 0.98
N THR A 39 4.51 -9.37 2.20
CA THR A 39 5.53 -10.30 2.69
C THR A 39 5.56 -11.64 1.95
N LYS A 40 4.42 -12.06 1.38
CA LYS A 40 4.26 -13.35 0.67
C LYS A 40 3.37 -13.19 -0.56
N LEU A 41 3.58 -14.05 -1.57
CA LEU A 41 2.79 -14.07 -2.79
C LEU A 41 1.28 -14.23 -2.53
N ALA A 42 0.89 -15.11 -1.61
CA ALA A 42 -0.51 -15.30 -1.25
C ALA A 42 -1.15 -14.02 -0.67
N VAL A 43 -0.39 -13.22 0.09
CA VAL A 43 -0.86 -11.94 0.64
C VAL A 43 -1.00 -10.90 -0.48
N ALA A 44 -0.05 -10.84 -1.41
CA ALA A 44 -0.13 -9.98 -2.59
C ALA A 44 -1.37 -10.32 -3.45
N GLN A 45 -1.61 -11.60 -3.70
CA GLN A 45 -2.80 -12.06 -4.44
C GLN A 45 -4.12 -11.75 -3.70
N ASN A 46 -4.12 -11.83 -2.36
CA ASN A 46 -5.26 -11.41 -1.55
C ASN A 46 -5.56 -9.93 -1.71
N PHE A 47 -4.52 -9.11 -1.82
CA PHE A 47 -4.68 -7.68 -2.05
C PHE A 47 -5.35 -7.42 -3.41
N ILE A 48 -4.90 -8.07 -4.46
CA ILE A 48 -5.53 -7.97 -5.80
C ILE A 48 -6.97 -8.51 -5.78
N ARG A 49 -7.29 -9.53 -4.99
CA ARG A 49 -8.68 -9.97 -4.80
C ARG A 49 -9.56 -8.86 -4.22
N LYS A 50 -9.09 -8.12 -3.22
CA LYS A 50 -9.82 -6.97 -2.67
C LYS A 50 -10.02 -5.88 -3.72
N VAL A 51 -8.97 -5.54 -4.48
CA VAL A 51 -9.05 -4.60 -5.61
C VAL A 51 -10.16 -5.02 -6.58
N LYS A 52 -10.18 -6.29 -6.99
CA LYS A 52 -11.20 -6.82 -7.91
C LYS A 52 -12.62 -6.80 -7.33
N THR A 53 -12.75 -7.06 -6.03
CA THR A 53 -14.04 -6.98 -5.33
C THR A 53 -14.59 -5.57 -5.41
N TYR A 54 -13.77 -4.54 -5.16
CA TYR A 54 -14.18 -3.15 -5.29
C TYR A 54 -14.59 -2.79 -6.72
N ILE A 55 -13.77 -3.17 -7.71
CA ILE A 55 -14.08 -2.93 -9.12
C ILE A 55 -15.41 -3.59 -9.51
N LYS A 56 -15.63 -4.83 -9.08
CA LYS A 56 -16.87 -5.58 -9.38
C LYS A 56 -18.10 -4.99 -8.71
N SER A 57 -17.97 -4.43 -7.51
CA SER A 57 -19.08 -3.79 -6.79
C SER A 57 -19.37 -2.36 -7.24
N MET A 58 -18.48 -1.77 -8.03
CA MET A 58 -18.65 -0.41 -8.53
C MET A 58 -19.77 -0.35 -9.58
N PRO A 59 -20.69 0.62 -9.50
CA PRO A 59 -21.68 0.83 -10.52
C PRO A 59 -21.04 1.03 -11.91
N LYS A 60 -21.64 0.45 -12.95
CA LYS A 60 -21.09 0.53 -14.33
C LYS A 60 -20.88 1.96 -14.84
N TRP A 61 -21.73 2.87 -14.44
CA TRP A 61 -21.63 4.29 -14.82
C TRP A 61 -20.45 5.01 -14.14
N LEU A 62 -19.95 4.48 -13.02
CA LEU A 62 -18.83 5.04 -12.27
C LEU A 62 -17.49 4.44 -12.73
N LEU A 63 -17.50 3.19 -13.22
CA LEU A 63 -16.31 2.53 -13.75
C LEU A 63 -16.08 2.96 -15.21
N VAL A 64 -15.53 4.15 -15.38
CA VAL A 64 -15.29 4.73 -16.73
C VAL A 64 -14.19 4.00 -17.52
N PRO A 65 -12.99 3.68 -16.95
CA PRO A 65 -11.98 2.95 -17.70
C PRO A 65 -12.32 1.46 -17.81
N VAL A 66 -12.06 0.88 -18.98
CA VAL A 66 -12.20 -0.56 -19.21
C VAL A 66 -10.99 -1.29 -18.64
N ILE A 67 -11.18 -2.49 -18.11
CA ILE A 67 -10.08 -3.37 -17.70
C ILE A 67 -9.47 -3.98 -18.96
N THR A 68 -8.16 -3.75 -19.16
CA THR A 68 -7.40 -4.23 -20.33
C THR A 68 -6.59 -5.49 -20.02
N ALA A 69 -6.13 -5.64 -18.77
CA ALA A 69 -5.47 -6.86 -18.30
C ALA A 69 -5.90 -7.18 -16.87
N ASN A 70 -6.05 -8.46 -16.58
CA ASN A 70 -6.54 -8.93 -15.28
C ASN A 70 -5.98 -10.33 -14.97
N ASN A 71 -5.01 -10.40 -14.07
CA ASN A 71 -4.43 -11.65 -13.59
C ASN A 71 -4.37 -11.70 -12.05
N LYS A 72 -3.73 -12.71 -11.47
CA LYS A 72 -3.68 -12.90 -9.99
C LYS A 72 -2.88 -11.82 -9.25
N GLN A 73 -2.03 -11.06 -9.94
CA GLN A 73 -1.12 -10.06 -9.34
C GLN A 73 -1.29 -8.67 -9.91
N GLN A 74 -2.10 -8.47 -10.94
CA GLN A 74 -2.18 -7.21 -11.66
C GLN A 74 -3.56 -6.95 -12.25
N VAL A 75 -3.96 -5.68 -12.27
CA VAL A 75 -5.11 -5.16 -13.00
C VAL A 75 -4.66 -3.91 -13.76
N GLU A 76 -4.93 -3.87 -15.06
CA GLU A 76 -4.64 -2.72 -15.91
C GLU A 76 -5.94 -2.12 -16.45
N PHE A 77 -5.90 -0.82 -16.69
CA PHE A 77 -7.05 -0.03 -17.15
C PHE A 77 -6.74 0.72 -18.44
N SER A 78 -7.76 0.93 -19.26
CA SER A 78 -7.65 1.64 -20.56
C SER A 78 -7.22 3.11 -20.44
N ASN A 79 -7.26 3.69 -19.24
CA ASN A 79 -6.75 5.03 -18.96
C ASN A 79 -5.23 5.09 -18.68
N GLY A 80 -4.52 3.98 -18.92
CA GLY A 80 -3.08 3.84 -18.65
C GLY A 80 -2.71 3.56 -17.21
N SER A 81 -3.69 3.43 -16.30
CA SER A 81 -3.43 3.09 -14.91
C SER A 81 -3.26 1.58 -14.71
N GLN A 82 -2.43 1.20 -13.73
CA GLN A 82 -2.27 -0.19 -13.32
C GLN A 82 -2.13 -0.31 -11.80
N ILE A 83 -2.59 -1.45 -11.28
CA ILE A 83 -2.39 -1.88 -9.89
C ILE A 83 -1.70 -3.24 -9.93
N LYS A 84 -0.50 -3.31 -9.39
CA LYS A 84 0.31 -4.52 -9.31
C LYS A 84 0.62 -4.85 -7.86
N ALA A 85 0.48 -6.12 -7.48
CA ALA A 85 0.86 -6.60 -6.15
C ALA A 85 1.87 -7.73 -6.27
N VAL A 86 2.99 -7.59 -5.59
CA VAL A 86 4.10 -8.54 -5.64
C VAL A 86 4.59 -8.88 -4.24
N PRO A 87 5.19 -10.07 -4.06
CA PRO A 87 5.90 -10.37 -2.83
C PRO A 87 7.17 -9.52 -2.75
N THR A 88 7.73 -9.39 -1.55
CA THR A 88 9.05 -8.79 -1.34
C THR A 88 10.11 -9.56 -2.11
N SER A 89 10.75 -8.88 -3.06
CA SER A 89 11.92 -9.38 -3.79
C SER A 89 12.85 -8.20 -4.05
N GLU A 90 14.12 -8.49 -4.26
CA GLU A 90 15.14 -7.46 -4.51
C GLU A 90 14.83 -6.58 -5.73
N ASP A 91 14.13 -7.13 -6.73
CA ASP A 91 13.80 -6.44 -7.98
C ASP A 91 12.38 -5.85 -8.03
N ALA A 92 11.63 -5.97 -6.94
CA ALA A 92 10.25 -5.50 -6.92
C ALA A 92 10.16 -3.98 -7.14
N GLY A 93 9.65 -3.56 -8.30
CA GLY A 93 9.27 -2.18 -8.58
C GLY A 93 10.41 -1.18 -8.84
N ARG A 94 11.66 -1.61 -8.93
CA ARG A 94 12.83 -0.71 -9.10
C ARG A 94 12.91 -0.03 -10.47
N SER A 95 12.19 -0.52 -11.47
CA SER A 95 12.33 -0.09 -12.87
C SER A 95 11.28 0.92 -13.35
N GLU A 96 10.27 1.22 -12.55
CA GLU A 96 9.15 2.05 -13.00
C GLU A 96 8.89 3.22 -12.05
N ALA A 97 8.55 4.38 -12.60
CA ALA A 97 8.09 5.52 -11.79
C ALA A 97 6.74 5.17 -11.14
N LEU A 98 6.65 5.30 -9.83
CA LEU A 98 5.46 4.96 -9.07
C LEU A 98 4.65 6.21 -8.70
N SER A 99 3.34 6.14 -8.93
CA SER A 99 2.38 7.13 -8.42
C SER A 99 2.03 6.86 -6.95
N LEU A 100 1.93 5.58 -6.58
CA LEU A 100 1.64 5.13 -5.23
C LEU A 100 2.37 3.82 -4.93
N LEU A 101 3.09 3.80 -3.82
CA LEU A 101 3.67 2.60 -3.22
C LEU A 101 2.91 2.26 -1.93
N ILE A 102 2.45 1.03 -1.81
CA ILE A 102 1.87 0.49 -0.58
C ILE A 102 2.73 -0.69 -0.13
N VAL A 103 3.21 -0.65 1.11
CA VAL A 103 3.91 -1.78 1.72
C VAL A 103 3.09 -2.27 2.90
N ASP A 104 2.47 -3.44 2.75
CA ASP A 104 1.68 -4.07 3.81
C ASP A 104 2.57 -4.96 4.67
N GLU A 105 2.33 -4.92 5.98
CA GLU A 105 3.12 -5.60 7.02
C GLU A 105 4.63 -5.25 6.91
N ALA A 106 4.92 -3.95 6.71
CA ALA A 106 6.27 -3.43 6.45
C ALA A 106 7.30 -3.80 7.53
N ALA A 107 6.90 -3.91 8.81
CA ALA A 107 7.78 -4.32 9.90
C ALA A 107 8.23 -5.80 9.81
N PHE A 108 7.57 -6.61 8.98
CA PHE A 108 7.88 -8.04 8.77
C PHE A 108 8.61 -8.30 7.47
N VAL A 109 8.88 -7.26 6.69
CA VAL A 109 9.67 -7.35 5.45
C VAL A 109 11.14 -7.54 5.80
N ARG A 110 11.73 -8.64 5.31
CA ARG A 110 13.18 -8.86 5.43
C ARG A 110 13.92 -7.84 4.57
N ASN A 111 15.05 -7.33 5.07
CA ASN A 111 15.89 -6.34 4.37
C ASN A 111 15.06 -5.13 3.86
N PHE A 112 14.15 -4.63 4.70
CA PHE A 112 13.28 -3.52 4.34
C PHE A 112 14.07 -2.25 3.95
N ASP A 113 15.24 -2.04 4.54
CA ASP A 113 16.17 -0.97 4.20
C ASP A 113 16.63 -1.01 2.73
N GLU A 114 17.06 -2.18 2.25
CA GLU A 114 17.45 -2.37 0.84
C GLU A 114 16.26 -2.18 -0.10
N LEU A 115 15.11 -2.74 0.25
CA LEU A 115 13.86 -2.56 -0.50
C LEU A 115 13.50 -1.08 -0.57
N TRP A 116 13.53 -0.38 0.56
CA TRP A 116 13.18 1.03 0.63
C TRP A 116 14.15 1.91 -0.16
N MET A 117 15.47 1.67 -0.04
CA MET A 117 16.47 2.38 -0.82
C MET A 117 16.28 2.19 -2.33
N GLY A 118 15.88 1.00 -2.76
CA GLY A 118 15.60 0.71 -4.18
C GLY A 118 14.31 1.35 -4.69
N LEU A 119 13.29 1.50 -3.83
CA LEU A 119 11.98 2.02 -4.22
C LEU A 119 11.84 3.54 -4.05
N TYR A 120 12.54 4.13 -3.10
CA TYR A 120 12.43 5.56 -2.83
C TYR A 120 12.69 6.45 -4.06
N PRO A 121 13.70 6.17 -4.92
CA PRO A 121 13.92 6.93 -6.15
C PRO A 121 12.74 6.88 -7.13
N THR A 122 11.99 5.78 -7.18
CA THR A 122 10.83 5.63 -8.08
C THR A 122 9.66 6.56 -7.71
N LEU A 123 9.68 7.12 -6.51
CA LEU A 123 8.71 8.09 -6.01
C LEU A 123 9.13 9.55 -6.30
N SER A 124 10.29 9.79 -6.89
CA SER A 124 10.88 11.13 -7.07
C SER A 124 9.98 12.11 -7.86
N THR A 125 9.22 11.59 -8.82
CA THR A 125 8.31 12.36 -9.70
C THR A 125 6.97 12.73 -9.06
N GLY A 126 6.89 12.78 -7.72
CA GLY A 126 5.67 13.15 -6.99
C GLY A 126 4.87 11.94 -6.46
N GLY A 127 5.40 10.74 -6.57
CA GLY A 127 4.79 9.52 -6.04
C GLY A 127 4.57 9.57 -4.53
N ARG A 128 3.61 8.81 -4.04
CA ARG A 128 3.19 8.71 -2.63
C ARG A 128 3.56 7.35 -2.06
N ALA A 129 3.77 7.28 -0.75
CA ALA A 129 3.99 6.01 -0.06
C ALA A 129 3.10 5.85 1.16
N ILE A 130 2.60 4.63 1.35
CA ILE A 130 1.87 4.18 2.53
C ILE A 130 2.56 2.92 3.05
N LEU A 131 3.23 3.06 4.19
CA LEU A 131 3.80 1.93 4.93
C LEU A 131 2.84 1.58 6.06
N LEU A 132 2.33 0.37 6.11
CA LEU A 132 1.43 -0.06 7.17
C LEU A 132 1.90 -1.37 7.77
N SER A 133 1.82 -1.49 9.10
CA SER A 133 2.20 -2.71 9.81
C SER A 133 1.58 -2.78 11.19
N THR A 134 1.43 -4.01 11.68
CA THR A 134 1.37 -4.28 13.11
C THR A 134 2.78 -4.16 13.71
N PRO A 135 2.92 -3.93 15.02
CA PRO A 135 4.24 -3.87 15.65
C PRO A 135 4.97 -5.22 15.56
N ASN A 136 6.28 -5.17 15.34
CA ASN A 136 7.17 -6.34 15.30
C ASN A 136 8.41 -6.10 16.17
N GLY A 137 8.21 -5.80 17.43
CA GLY A 137 9.29 -5.50 18.38
C GLY A 137 9.91 -4.12 18.20
N VAL A 138 10.99 -3.87 18.93
CA VAL A 138 11.79 -2.64 18.87
C VAL A 138 13.01 -2.91 17.99
N GLY A 139 13.24 -2.03 17.01
CA GLY A 139 14.33 -2.15 16.03
C GLY A 139 13.84 -2.40 14.61
N GLY A 140 14.79 -2.40 13.66
CA GLY A 140 14.51 -2.49 12.23
C GLY A 140 14.06 -1.17 11.60
N GLN A 141 14.15 -1.12 10.28
CA GLN A 141 13.95 0.11 9.50
C GLN A 141 12.54 0.71 9.64
N TYR A 142 11.50 -0.14 9.69
CA TYR A 142 10.13 0.36 9.89
C TYR A 142 9.98 1.10 11.22
N HIS A 143 10.50 0.52 12.31
CA HIS A 143 10.47 1.14 13.63
C HIS A 143 11.27 2.46 13.65
N GLU A 144 12.43 2.48 13.02
CA GLU A 144 13.26 3.70 12.92
C GLU A 144 12.54 4.81 12.14
N ILE A 145 11.94 4.50 10.97
CA ILE A 145 11.16 5.47 10.20
C ILE A 145 9.98 6.00 11.02
N TYR A 146 9.27 5.10 11.73
CA TYR A 146 8.11 5.47 12.54
C TYR A 146 8.51 6.40 13.69
N THR A 147 9.54 6.05 14.45
CA THR A 147 10.02 6.84 15.58
C THR A 147 10.54 8.22 15.14
N LYS A 148 11.29 8.29 14.01
CA LYS A 148 11.70 9.55 13.42
C LYS A 148 10.51 10.39 12.93
N ALA A 149 9.46 9.74 12.42
CA ALA A 149 8.24 10.45 12.03
C ALA A 149 7.50 11.06 13.23
N GLU A 150 7.41 10.34 14.35
CA GLU A 150 6.84 10.88 15.60
C GLU A 150 7.62 12.11 16.11
N ARG A 151 8.93 12.11 15.95
CA ARG A 151 9.81 13.24 16.30
C ARG A 151 9.87 14.35 15.24
N LYS A 152 9.16 14.17 14.10
CA LYS A 152 9.19 15.08 12.94
C LYS A 152 10.60 15.21 12.30
N GLU A 153 11.41 14.20 12.39
CA GLU A 153 12.78 14.14 11.87
C GLU A 153 12.84 13.61 10.42
N ASN A 154 11.69 13.17 9.86
CA ASN A 154 11.57 12.73 8.48
C ASN A 154 10.28 13.27 7.83
N LYS A 155 10.05 12.92 6.56
CA LYS A 155 8.90 13.40 5.77
C LYS A 155 7.62 12.56 5.95
N PHE A 156 7.66 11.52 6.77
CA PHE A 156 6.50 10.67 7.02
C PHE A 156 5.54 11.31 8.01
N ASN A 157 4.25 11.15 7.73
CA ASN A 157 3.17 11.43 8.67
C ASN A 157 2.86 10.14 9.44
N PRO A 158 3.13 10.09 10.77
CA PRO A 158 2.84 8.92 11.58
C PRO A 158 1.36 8.86 11.93
N ILE A 159 0.77 7.69 11.78
CA ILE A 159 -0.60 7.40 12.17
C ILE A 159 -0.55 6.18 13.09
N LYS A 160 -1.15 6.29 14.28
CA LYS A 160 -1.24 5.23 15.27
C LYS A 160 -2.70 4.85 15.47
N LEU A 161 -3.02 3.59 15.22
CA LEU A 161 -4.36 3.04 15.37
C LEU A 161 -4.30 1.86 16.35
N MET A 162 -4.71 2.12 17.58
CA MET A 162 -4.75 1.14 18.65
C MET A 162 -5.95 0.21 18.51
N TRP A 163 -6.02 -0.82 19.31
CA TRP A 163 -7.09 -1.83 19.24
C TRP A 163 -8.48 -1.27 19.60
N ASP A 164 -8.51 -0.26 20.45
CA ASP A 164 -9.70 0.45 20.96
C ASP A 164 -10.40 1.35 19.93
N VAL A 165 -9.74 1.67 18.80
CA VAL A 165 -10.41 2.42 17.72
C VAL A 165 -11.43 1.57 16.93
N HIS A 166 -11.47 0.26 17.17
CA HIS A 166 -12.47 -0.61 16.54
C HIS A 166 -13.82 -0.45 17.27
N PRO A 167 -14.93 -0.11 16.56
CA PRO A 167 -16.22 0.18 17.22
C PRO A 167 -16.76 -0.93 18.14
N GLU A 168 -16.42 -2.19 17.82
CA GLU A 168 -16.89 -3.36 18.58
C GLU A 168 -15.95 -3.77 19.73
N ARG A 169 -14.86 -3.02 19.98
CA ARG A 169 -13.83 -3.36 20.98
C ARG A 169 -13.62 -2.27 22.04
N GLY A 170 -14.35 -1.17 21.93
CA GLY A 170 -14.23 -0.05 22.86
C GLY A 170 -14.97 -0.19 24.19
N ASP A 171 -15.74 -1.27 24.35
CA ASP A 171 -16.63 -1.49 25.52
C ASP A 171 -16.14 -2.65 26.45
N GLU A 172 -14.89 -3.12 26.33
CA GLU A 172 -14.30 -4.12 27.23
C GLU A 172 -13.31 -3.50 28.22
#